data_9619dd2a7c1387f299ac897ce8e73897
#
_entry.id   9619dd2a7c1387f299ac897ce8e73897
#
_cell.length_a   1.000
_cell.length_b   1.000
_cell.length_c   1.000
_cell.angle_alpha   90.00
_cell.angle_beta   90.00
_cell.angle_gamma   90.00
#
_symmetry.space_group_name_H-M   'P 1'
#
loop_
_entity.id
_entity.type
_entity.pdbx_description
1 polymer ?
#
loop_
_entity_poly.entity_id
_entity_poly.type
_entity_poly.pdbx_seq_one_letter_code
_entity_poly.pdbx_strand_id
1 'polypeptide(L)'
;MEEQDPSQAAVASRTAGELYGMEVLAEEVNNVKGNTTRFLILGKEPVYAKKAGKISVAFEIQHKSGSLYNILGNFIFNNVNMMMIESRPIPEKSFEYRFFVDFEGNLSDAGVRNALTGIAAEASVMRILGNY
;
A
#
# COMPACT_ATOMS: atom_id res chain seq x y z
N MET A 1 38.59 5.83 1.92
CA MET A 1 38.19 5.81 0.49
C MET A 1 38.66 4.46 -0.02
N GLU A 2 37.74 3.54 -0.33
CA GLU A 2 38.09 2.32 -1.02
C GLU A 2 38.60 2.69 -2.41
N GLU A 3 39.66 2.01 -2.87
CA GLU A 3 40.23 2.23 -4.19
C GLU A 3 39.13 2.01 -5.25
N GLN A 4 38.96 3.01 -6.11
CA GLN A 4 38.03 2.91 -7.25
C GLN A 4 38.65 1.92 -8.25
N ASP A 5 38.07 0.75 -8.37
CA ASP A 5 38.47 -0.24 -9.35
C ASP A 5 37.88 0.11 -10.73
N PRO A 6 38.67 0.50 -11.72
CA PRO A 6 38.15 0.92 -13.03
C PRO A 6 37.53 -0.21 -13.85
N SER A 7 37.61 -1.46 -13.37
CA SER A 7 36.99 -2.63 -14.00
C SER A 7 35.56 -2.85 -13.50
N GLN A 8 35.06 -2.08 -12.52
CA GLN A 8 33.77 -2.23 -11.91
C GLN A 8 32.83 -1.10 -12.30
N ALA A 9 31.56 -1.44 -12.51
CA ALA A 9 30.50 -0.49 -12.72
C ALA A 9 29.31 -0.81 -11.81
N ALA A 10 28.57 0.23 -11.39
CA ALA A 10 27.40 0.10 -10.53
C ALA A 10 26.17 0.69 -11.21
N VAL A 11 25.01 0.10 -10.99
CA VAL A 11 23.72 0.68 -11.37
C VAL A 11 23.21 1.49 -10.19
N ALA A 12 23.03 2.80 -10.40
CA ALA A 12 22.65 3.74 -9.35
C ALA A 12 21.83 4.91 -9.92
N SER A 13 21.38 5.81 -9.07
CA SER A 13 20.75 7.08 -9.50
C SER A 13 21.83 8.04 -10.02
N ARG A 14 21.46 8.98 -10.91
CA ARG A 14 22.34 10.08 -11.34
C ARG A 14 22.88 10.86 -10.14
N THR A 15 22.02 11.18 -9.17
CA THR A 15 22.40 11.88 -7.94
C THR A 15 23.50 11.14 -7.14
N ALA A 16 23.43 9.81 -7.09
CA ALA A 16 24.48 9.02 -6.44
C ALA A 16 25.80 9.12 -7.22
N GLY A 17 25.76 9.03 -8.56
CA GLY A 17 26.92 9.24 -9.40
C GLY A 17 27.60 10.58 -9.15
N GLU A 18 26.83 11.67 -9.13
CA GLU A 18 27.33 13.02 -8.84
C GLU A 18 27.93 13.13 -7.44
N LEU A 19 27.23 12.58 -6.42
CA LEU A 19 27.67 12.64 -5.03
C LEU A 19 29.01 11.93 -4.79
N TYR A 20 29.22 10.80 -5.47
CA TYR A 20 30.43 9.99 -5.34
C TYR A 20 31.50 10.28 -6.42
N GLY A 21 31.27 11.25 -7.28
CA GLY A 21 32.20 11.65 -8.34
C GLY A 21 32.45 10.56 -9.38
N MET A 22 31.41 9.76 -9.68
CA MET A 22 31.46 8.66 -10.65
C MET A 22 31.16 9.14 -12.06
N GLU A 23 31.78 8.53 -13.06
CA GLU A 23 31.48 8.78 -14.47
C GLU A 23 30.23 7.98 -14.88
N VAL A 24 29.30 8.64 -15.59
CA VAL A 24 28.10 8.00 -16.12
C VAL A 24 28.44 7.31 -17.44
N LEU A 25 28.47 5.99 -17.45
CA LEU A 25 28.76 5.19 -18.63
C LEU A 25 27.55 4.96 -19.54
N ALA A 26 26.36 4.82 -18.96
CA ALA A 26 25.10 4.67 -19.67
C ALA A 26 23.92 5.20 -18.83
N GLU A 27 22.91 5.75 -19.50
CA GLU A 27 21.68 6.21 -18.86
C GLU A 27 20.51 5.29 -19.24
N GLU A 28 19.42 5.36 -18.44
CA GLU A 28 18.17 4.61 -18.68
C GLU A 28 18.37 3.09 -18.85
N VAL A 29 19.25 2.52 -18.05
CA VAL A 29 19.63 1.08 -18.09
C VAL A 29 18.56 0.15 -17.47
N ASN A 30 17.42 0.67 -17.08
CA ASN A 30 16.32 -0.12 -16.53
C ASN A 30 15.68 -1.01 -17.60
N ASN A 31 15.45 -2.28 -17.27
CA ASN A 31 14.90 -3.29 -18.20
C ASN A 31 13.42 -3.05 -18.52
N VAL A 32 12.69 -2.34 -17.67
CA VAL A 32 11.25 -2.09 -17.83
C VAL A 32 11.00 -0.59 -17.82
N LYS A 33 10.48 -0.07 -18.93
CA LYS A 33 10.02 1.32 -19.00
C LYS A 33 8.83 1.51 -18.06
N GLY A 34 8.88 2.53 -17.22
CA GLY A 34 7.80 2.82 -16.25
C GLY A 34 7.92 2.05 -14.93
N ASN A 35 9.10 1.50 -14.59
CA ASN A 35 9.35 0.96 -13.26
C ASN A 35 9.15 2.08 -12.20
N THR A 36 8.13 1.93 -11.36
CA THR A 36 7.75 2.91 -10.36
C THR A 36 7.85 2.30 -8.96
N THR A 37 8.58 2.95 -8.09
CA THR A 37 8.62 2.60 -6.67
C THR A 37 7.70 3.50 -5.89
N ARG A 38 6.76 2.91 -5.15
CA ARG A 38 5.85 3.63 -4.25
C ARG A 38 6.44 3.65 -2.84
N PHE A 39 6.66 4.83 -2.32
CA PHE A 39 7.09 5.03 -0.93
C PHE A 39 5.88 5.38 -0.07
N LEU A 40 5.81 4.81 1.13
CA LEU A 40 4.82 5.14 2.15
C LEU A 40 5.52 5.89 3.28
N ILE A 41 4.97 7.05 3.63
CA ILE A 41 5.43 7.82 4.80
C ILE A 41 4.59 7.37 5.99
N LEU A 42 5.24 6.78 6.98
CA LEU A 42 4.60 6.30 8.20
C LEU A 42 4.75 7.32 9.33
N GLY A 43 3.65 7.64 9.99
CA GLY A 43 3.61 8.48 11.18
C GLY A 43 3.03 7.72 12.39
N LYS A 44 3.31 8.20 13.59
CA LYS A 44 2.69 7.67 14.83
C LYS A 44 1.25 8.14 14.99
N GLU A 45 0.97 9.36 14.54
CA GLU A 45 -0.36 9.97 14.59
C GLU A 45 -1.07 9.84 13.24
N PRO A 46 -2.36 9.51 13.23
CA PRO A 46 -3.13 9.44 12.00
C PRO A 46 -3.28 10.85 11.39
N VAL A 47 -2.94 10.99 10.12
CA VAL A 47 -3.11 12.24 9.36
C VAL A 47 -4.23 12.04 8.34
N TYR A 48 -5.24 12.90 8.40
CA TYR A 48 -6.37 12.89 7.47
C TYR A 48 -6.42 14.20 6.68
N ALA A 49 -6.11 14.13 5.39
CA ALA A 49 -6.16 15.30 4.53
C ALA A 49 -7.58 15.55 4.02
N LYS A 50 -8.08 16.79 4.12
CA LYS A 50 -9.43 17.17 3.67
C LYS A 50 -9.69 16.85 2.19
N LYS A 51 -8.65 16.91 1.35
CA LYS A 51 -8.72 16.65 -0.10
C LYS A 51 -8.12 15.28 -0.47
N ALA A 52 -7.98 14.38 0.50
CA ALA A 52 -7.49 13.04 0.25
C ALA A 52 -8.44 12.28 -0.70
N GLY A 53 -7.87 11.53 -1.62
CA GLY A 53 -8.60 10.73 -2.60
C GLY A 53 -8.39 9.24 -2.44
N LYS A 54 -7.59 8.83 -1.45
CA LYS A 54 -7.26 7.43 -1.16
C LYS A 54 -7.38 7.11 0.30
N ILE A 55 -7.83 5.90 0.57
CA ILE A 55 -7.90 5.35 1.92
C ILE A 55 -7.21 3.98 1.93
N SER A 56 -6.39 3.75 2.94
CA SER A 56 -5.82 2.45 3.24
C SER A 56 -6.40 1.91 4.53
N VAL A 57 -6.87 0.66 4.51
CA VAL A 57 -7.39 -0.04 5.68
C VAL A 57 -6.70 -1.39 5.84
N ALA A 58 -6.61 -1.85 7.09
CA ALA A 58 -6.26 -3.21 7.41
C ALA A 58 -7.41 -3.85 8.19
N PHE A 59 -7.75 -5.09 7.87
CA PHE A 59 -8.76 -5.84 8.62
C PHE A 59 -8.42 -7.33 8.71
N GLU A 60 -8.94 -7.96 9.74
CA GLU A 60 -8.85 -9.41 9.96
C GLU A 60 -10.24 -10.00 9.92
N ILE A 61 -10.38 -11.15 9.28
CA ILE A 61 -11.65 -11.87 9.18
C ILE A 61 -11.50 -13.30 9.65
N GLN A 62 -12.60 -13.86 10.14
CA GLN A 62 -12.64 -15.26 10.52
C GLN A 62 -12.47 -16.15 9.29
N HIS A 63 -11.77 -17.26 9.46
CA HIS A 63 -11.61 -18.27 8.42
C HIS A 63 -12.91 -19.07 8.24
N LYS A 64 -13.87 -18.48 7.53
CA LYS A 64 -15.17 -19.09 7.19
C LYS A 64 -15.45 -18.92 5.71
N SER A 65 -16.22 -19.88 5.16
CA SER A 65 -16.69 -19.77 3.77
C SER A 65 -17.47 -18.46 3.57
N GLY A 66 -17.14 -17.70 2.54
CA GLY A 66 -17.82 -16.46 2.20
C GLY A 66 -17.36 -15.21 2.96
N SER A 67 -16.56 -15.29 4.03
CA SER A 67 -16.17 -14.13 4.83
C SER A 67 -15.54 -13.01 4.00
N LEU A 68 -14.59 -13.32 3.11
CA LEU A 68 -13.99 -12.31 2.24
C LEU A 68 -15.00 -11.76 1.22
N TYR A 69 -15.86 -12.61 0.68
CA TYR A 69 -16.89 -12.18 -0.27
C TYR A 69 -17.83 -11.13 0.35
N ASN A 70 -18.29 -11.37 1.57
CA ASN A 70 -19.18 -10.46 2.28
C ASN A 70 -18.48 -9.10 2.52
N ILE A 71 -17.23 -9.12 2.98
CA ILE A 71 -16.43 -7.89 3.16
C ILE A 71 -16.30 -7.12 1.83
N LEU A 72 -15.96 -7.82 0.74
CA LEU A 72 -15.83 -7.19 -0.57
C LEU A 72 -17.17 -6.62 -1.08
N GLY A 73 -18.29 -7.25 -0.72
CA GLY A 73 -19.63 -6.74 -1.00
C GLY A 73 -19.87 -5.32 -0.46
N ASN A 74 -19.29 -4.98 0.70
CA ASN A 74 -19.43 -3.64 1.26
C ASN A 74 -18.81 -2.56 0.38
N PHE A 75 -17.73 -2.83 -0.34
CA PHE A 75 -17.17 -1.90 -1.32
C PHE A 75 -18.09 -1.78 -2.54
N ILE A 76 -18.54 -2.92 -3.08
CA ILE A 76 -19.35 -2.99 -4.30
C ILE A 76 -20.69 -2.25 -4.12
N PHE A 77 -21.43 -2.57 -3.05
CA PHE A 77 -22.77 -2.00 -2.79
C PHE A 77 -22.73 -0.51 -2.44
N ASN A 78 -21.59 0.02 -2.04
CA ASN A 78 -21.38 1.43 -1.77
C ASN A 78 -20.62 2.17 -2.88
N ASN A 79 -20.43 1.53 -4.03
CA ASN A 79 -19.74 2.10 -5.21
C ASN A 79 -18.34 2.63 -4.89
N VAL A 80 -17.60 1.89 -4.07
CA VAL A 80 -16.21 2.21 -3.69
C VAL A 80 -15.26 1.40 -4.53
N ASN A 81 -14.36 2.06 -5.26
CA ASN A 81 -13.41 1.43 -6.15
C ASN A 81 -12.15 0.97 -5.41
N MET A 82 -11.93 -0.35 -5.31
CA MET A 82 -10.70 -0.91 -4.76
C MET A 82 -9.56 -0.82 -5.77
N MET A 83 -8.40 -0.38 -5.30
CA MET A 83 -7.18 -0.24 -6.10
C MET A 83 -6.18 -1.37 -5.84
N MET A 84 -6.17 -1.89 -4.61
CA MET A 84 -5.25 -2.94 -4.18
C MET A 84 -5.88 -3.76 -3.08
N ILE A 85 -5.65 -5.06 -3.11
CA ILE A 85 -5.89 -5.96 -2.00
C ILE A 85 -4.69 -6.89 -1.83
N GLU A 86 -4.20 -7.00 -0.61
CA GLU A 86 -3.08 -7.86 -0.26
C GLU A 86 -3.38 -8.58 1.04
N SER A 87 -3.01 -9.85 1.14
CA SER A 87 -3.18 -10.64 2.36
C SER A 87 -1.83 -11.01 2.96
N ARG A 88 -1.77 -11.02 4.29
CA ARG A 88 -0.63 -11.52 5.08
C ARG A 88 -1.13 -12.49 6.13
N PRO A 89 -0.49 -13.65 6.30
CA PRO A 89 -0.83 -14.54 7.39
C PRO A 89 -0.60 -13.84 8.74
N ILE A 90 -1.47 -14.11 9.71
CA ILE A 90 -1.32 -13.58 11.06
C ILE A 90 -0.37 -14.53 11.81
N PRO A 91 0.75 -14.04 12.36
CA PRO A 91 1.63 -14.85 13.18
C PRO A 91 0.84 -15.53 14.31
N GLU A 92 1.16 -16.79 14.60
CA GLU A 92 0.55 -17.60 15.66
C GLU A 92 -0.93 -17.99 15.48
N LYS A 93 -1.57 -17.55 14.38
CA LYS A 93 -2.95 -17.93 14.05
C LYS A 93 -2.99 -18.72 12.73
N SER A 94 -3.15 -20.03 12.83
CA SER A 94 -3.20 -20.90 11.65
C SER A 94 -4.42 -20.56 10.79
N PHE A 95 -4.18 -20.36 9.50
CA PHE A 95 -5.21 -20.09 8.48
C PHE A 95 -5.99 -18.77 8.67
N GLU A 96 -5.55 -17.85 9.54
CA GLU A 96 -6.09 -16.51 9.64
C GLU A 96 -5.20 -15.51 8.90
N TYR A 97 -5.84 -14.52 8.25
CA TYR A 97 -5.17 -13.55 7.41
C TYR A 97 -5.60 -12.13 7.78
N ARG A 98 -4.61 -11.23 7.73
CA ARG A 98 -4.86 -9.78 7.71
C ARG A 98 -4.84 -9.32 6.28
N PHE A 99 -5.87 -8.60 5.89
CA PHE A 99 -6.00 -7.99 4.57
C PHE A 99 -5.64 -6.51 4.66
N PHE A 100 -4.90 -6.04 3.66
CA PHE A 100 -4.60 -4.63 3.43
C PHE A 100 -5.30 -4.24 2.15
N VAL A 101 -6.13 -3.20 2.20
CA VAL A 101 -6.91 -2.72 1.07
C VAL A 101 -6.71 -1.23 0.89
N ASP A 102 -6.33 -0.84 -0.32
CA ASP A 102 -6.35 0.56 -0.75
C ASP A 102 -7.55 0.77 -1.67
N PHE A 103 -8.28 1.84 -1.47
CA PHE A 103 -9.43 2.20 -2.29
C PHE A 103 -9.56 3.72 -2.46
N GLU A 104 -10.29 4.11 -3.49
CA GLU A 104 -10.57 5.51 -3.80
C GLU A 104 -11.67 6.06 -2.89
N GLY A 105 -11.49 7.30 -2.44
CA GLY A 105 -12.50 8.03 -1.68
C GLY A 105 -11.94 8.86 -0.54
N ASN A 106 -12.85 9.52 0.16
CA ASN A 106 -12.56 10.33 1.33
C ASN A 106 -13.43 9.85 2.49
N LEU A 107 -12.94 9.96 3.72
CA LEU A 107 -13.70 9.60 4.92
C LEU A 107 -14.96 10.46 5.13
N SER A 108 -15.06 11.61 4.46
CA SER A 108 -16.28 12.43 4.41
C SER A 108 -17.38 11.89 3.49
N ASP A 109 -17.05 10.96 2.58
CA ASP A 109 -17.99 10.42 1.61
C ASP A 109 -18.96 9.44 2.26
N ALA A 110 -20.25 9.58 1.98
CA ALA A 110 -21.28 8.72 2.58
C ALA A 110 -21.08 7.23 2.21
N GLY A 111 -20.81 6.93 0.94
CA GLY A 111 -20.53 5.57 0.48
C GLY A 111 -19.33 4.94 1.19
N VAL A 112 -18.25 5.71 1.36
CA VAL A 112 -17.06 5.27 2.10
C VAL A 112 -17.40 4.95 3.55
N ARG A 113 -18.13 5.84 4.25
CA ARG A 113 -18.52 5.59 5.63
C ARG A 113 -19.40 4.35 5.79
N ASN A 114 -20.36 4.17 4.89
CA ASN A 114 -21.23 2.99 4.89
C ASN A 114 -20.42 1.70 4.66
N ALA A 115 -19.51 1.70 3.67
CA ALA A 115 -18.65 0.56 3.42
C ALA A 115 -17.78 0.23 4.64
N LEU A 116 -17.12 1.22 5.23
CA LEU A 116 -16.29 1.03 6.43
C LEU A 116 -17.11 0.52 7.63
N THR A 117 -18.34 1.01 7.81
CA THR A 117 -19.23 0.53 8.87
C THR A 117 -19.59 -0.94 8.67
N GLY A 118 -19.93 -1.35 7.43
CA GLY A 118 -20.22 -2.74 7.11
C GLY A 118 -19.00 -3.65 7.30
N ILE A 119 -17.83 -3.21 6.86
CA ILE A 119 -16.58 -3.95 7.06
C ILE A 119 -16.28 -4.12 8.55
N ALA A 120 -16.44 -3.05 9.36
CA ALA A 120 -16.20 -3.09 10.79
C ALA A 120 -17.17 -4.03 11.53
N ALA A 121 -18.38 -4.22 11.03
CA ALA A 121 -19.36 -5.14 11.62
C ALA A 121 -19.00 -6.62 11.37
N GLU A 122 -18.32 -6.93 10.27
CA GLU A 122 -17.96 -8.29 9.88
C GLU A 122 -16.52 -8.70 10.26
N ALA A 123 -15.61 -7.72 10.32
CA ALA A 123 -14.22 -7.94 10.66
C ALA A 123 -14.04 -8.19 12.18
N SER A 124 -13.14 -9.09 12.54
CA SER A 124 -12.73 -9.27 13.95
C SER A 124 -11.86 -8.11 14.45
N VAL A 125 -11.07 -7.53 13.54
CA VAL A 125 -10.25 -6.32 13.77
C VAL A 125 -10.31 -5.49 12.51
N MET A 126 -10.46 -4.15 12.66
CA MET A 126 -10.34 -3.21 11.55
C MET A 126 -9.56 -1.98 12.00
N ARG A 127 -8.71 -1.47 11.14
CA ARG A 127 -7.95 -0.23 11.35
C ARG A 127 -7.86 0.57 10.05
N ILE A 128 -8.22 1.84 10.10
CA ILE A 128 -7.92 2.80 9.03
C ILE A 128 -6.46 3.21 9.20
N LEU A 129 -5.64 2.98 8.19
CA LEU A 129 -4.22 3.27 8.20
C LEU A 129 -3.91 4.70 7.76
N GLY A 130 -4.76 5.26 6.89
CA GLY A 130 -4.62 6.62 6.41
C GLY A 130 -5.70 7.01 5.41
N ASN A 131 -5.87 8.34 5.24
CA ASN A 131 -6.64 8.95 4.16
C ASN A 131 -5.78 10.07 3.56
N TYR A 132 -5.25 9.86 2.36
CA TYR A 132 -4.20 10.66 1.71
C TYR A 132 -4.46 10.87 0.21
#